data_c2ef9abd738bdfbfd75249975c910598
#
_entry.id   c2ef9abd738bdfbfd75249975c910598
#
_cell.length_a   1.000
_cell.length_b   1.000
_cell.length_c   1.000
_cell.angle_alpha   90.00
_cell.angle_beta   90.00
_cell.angle_gamma   90.00
#
_symmetry.space_group_name_H-M   'P 1'
#
loop_
_entity.id
_entity.type
_entity.pdbx_description
1 polymer ?
#
loop_
_entity_poly.entity_id
_entity_poly.type
_entity_poly.pdbx_seq_one_letter_code
_entity_poly.pdbx_strand_id
1 'polypeptide(L)'
;MEAAAVDHPERSGVLVGDGDYFWTYWPNEKPRYGWEYKGKYAEEYEKYRRTFYMKERTPVGRHSISHSAGKLGAGICMTILDPSTFHGYTDSLQPYLDGVRGAGVEQAGGETCDVIEVSLMKYQRSWKLWLARKDHLPRKLAETVRVSYPITSEESWSDVTINADIPNDRFVWSAPPDWKEWRMPDIEEGLLKPGTLAPDFDLALTDGSRVKLSNFRGQIVWLNKWRCG
;
A
#
# COMPACT_ATOMS: atom_id res chain seq x y z
N MET A 1 11.95 -7.97 -5.06
CA MET A 1 10.77 -8.86 -5.05
C MET A 1 10.19 -8.89 -6.45
N GLU A 2 9.92 -10.05 -6.95
CA GLU A 2 9.17 -10.28 -8.18
C GLU A 2 7.92 -11.09 -7.82
N ALA A 3 6.81 -10.78 -8.45
CA ALA A 3 5.56 -11.50 -8.23
C ALA A 3 4.82 -11.68 -9.55
N ALA A 4 4.07 -12.76 -9.66
CA ALA A 4 3.18 -13.02 -10.78
C ALA A 4 1.85 -13.57 -10.26
N ALA A 5 0.76 -13.28 -10.98
CA ALA A 5 -0.53 -13.88 -10.67
C ALA A 5 -0.51 -15.37 -11.04
N VAL A 6 -1.04 -16.23 -10.15
CA VAL A 6 -1.01 -17.70 -10.34
C VAL A 6 -1.74 -18.11 -11.64
N ASP A 7 -2.91 -17.53 -11.87
CA ASP A 7 -3.74 -17.84 -13.04
C ASP A 7 -3.38 -17.01 -14.29
N HIS A 8 -2.51 -16.02 -14.13
CA HIS A 8 -2.10 -15.08 -15.18
C HIS A 8 -0.62 -14.72 -15.03
N PRO A 9 0.31 -15.64 -15.31
CA PRO A 9 1.75 -15.41 -15.11
C PRO A 9 2.32 -14.27 -15.96
N GLU A 10 1.64 -13.89 -17.05
CA GLU A 10 1.97 -12.69 -17.81
C GLU A 10 1.75 -11.39 -17.05
N ARG A 11 1.00 -11.44 -15.94
CA ARG A 11 0.80 -10.33 -15.01
C ARG A 11 1.86 -10.42 -13.91
N SER A 12 3.05 -9.96 -14.23
CA SER A 12 4.17 -9.93 -13.29
C SER A 12 4.42 -8.51 -12.79
N GLY A 13 4.91 -8.40 -11.58
CA GLY A 13 5.31 -7.13 -10.97
C GLY A 13 6.71 -7.20 -10.40
N VAL A 14 7.33 -6.06 -10.26
CA VAL A 14 8.68 -5.91 -9.71
C VAL A 14 8.70 -4.84 -8.64
N LEU A 15 9.42 -5.12 -7.58
CA LEU A 15 9.71 -4.22 -6.48
C LEU A 15 11.18 -4.39 -6.10
N VAL A 16 12.02 -3.41 -6.41
CA VAL A 16 13.47 -3.46 -6.18
C VAL A 16 13.98 -2.17 -5.57
N GLY A 17 14.79 -2.27 -4.53
CA GLY A 17 15.57 -1.17 -3.99
C GLY A 17 17.05 -1.40 -4.30
N ASP A 18 17.70 -0.46 -4.96
CA ASP A 18 19.12 -0.54 -5.37
C ASP A 18 20.06 0.34 -4.51
N GLY A 19 19.53 0.90 -3.43
CA GLY A 19 20.25 1.81 -2.54
C GLY A 19 20.02 3.29 -2.89
N ASP A 20 19.93 3.63 -4.15
CA ASP A 20 19.65 4.99 -4.62
C ASP A 20 18.18 5.21 -4.94
N TYR A 21 17.54 4.19 -5.49
CA TYR A 21 16.16 4.25 -5.94
C TYR A 21 15.36 3.03 -5.53
N PHE A 22 14.05 3.25 -5.44
CA PHE A 22 13.05 2.24 -5.24
C PHE A 22 12.19 2.16 -6.50
N TRP A 23 12.26 1.02 -7.16
CA TRP A 23 11.61 0.76 -8.44
C TRP A 23 10.38 -0.09 -8.25
N THR A 24 9.27 0.30 -8.87
CA THR A 24 8.02 -0.46 -8.82
C THR A 24 7.41 -0.56 -10.20
N TYR A 25 7.02 -1.76 -10.57
CA TYR A 25 6.21 -2.04 -11.76
C TYR A 25 5.12 -3.05 -11.44
N TRP A 26 3.90 -2.74 -11.83
CA TRP A 26 2.77 -3.65 -11.79
C TRP A 26 1.80 -3.32 -12.93
N PRO A 27 1.63 -4.19 -13.96
CA PRO A 27 0.97 -3.85 -15.22
C PRO A 27 -0.52 -3.55 -15.10
N ASN A 28 -1.17 -3.97 -14.03
CA ASN A 28 -2.61 -3.77 -13.83
C ASN A 28 -2.94 -2.69 -12.81
N GLU A 29 -1.91 -2.08 -12.22
CA GLU A 29 -2.11 -1.04 -11.23
C GLU A 29 -2.15 0.33 -11.89
N LYS A 30 -3.06 1.16 -11.38
CA LYS A 30 -3.01 2.58 -11.64
C LYS A 30 -1.97 3.20 -10.71
N PRO A 31 -1.16 4.15 -11.20
CA PRO A 31 -0.33 4.93 -10.30
C PRO A 31 -1.16 5.51 -9.16
N ARG A 32 -0.50 5.84 -8.08
CA ARG A 32 -1.03 6.07 -6.74
C ARG A 32 -2.14 7.13 -6.64
N TYR A 33 -2.20 8.05 -7.56
CA TYR A 33 -3.03 9.25 -7.47
C TYR A 33 -4.02 9.30 -8.63
N GLY A 34 -5.24 8.80 -8.42
CA GLY A 34 -6.26 8.69 -9.48
C GLY A 34 -6.76 10.02 -10.05
N TRP A 35 -6.47 11.15 -9.41
CA TRP A 35 -6.78 12.47 -9.92
C TRP A 35 -5.83 12.93 -11.03
N GLU A 36 -4.65 12.34 -11.13
CA GLU A 36 -3.62 12.59 -12.13
C GLU A 36 -4.02 12.11 -13.53
N TYR A 37 -5.01 11.24 -13.60
CA TYR A 37 -5.49 10.64 -14.84
C TYR A 37 -6.55 11.47 -15.55
N LYS A 38 -6.54 12.78 -15.39
CA LYS A 38 -7.45 13.67 -16.12
C LYS A 38 -6.74 14.31 -17.32
N GLY A 39 -7.49 14.51 -18.42
CA GLY A 39 -6.98 15.16 -19.62
C GLY A 39 -5.84 14.37 -20.28
N LYS A 40 -4.79 15.06 -20.68
CA LYS A 40 -3.64 14.50 -21.41
C LYS A 40 -2.97 13.32 -20.70
N TYR A 41 -2.96 13.32 -19.36
CA TYR A 41 -2.32 12.24 -18.59
C TYR A 41 -3.14 10.95 -18.61
N ALA A 42 -4.46 11.04 -18.65
CA ALA A 42 -5.32 9.86 -18.78
C ALA A 42 -5.08 9.16 -20.12
N GLU A 43 -5.00 9.92 -21.20
CA GLU A 43 -4.73 9.39 -22.54
C GLU A 43 -3.34 8.76 -22.62
N GLU A 44 -2.32 9.44 -22.08
CA GLU A 44 -0.95 8.93 -22.05
C GLU A 44 -0.85 7.66 -21.21
N TYR A 45 -1.50 7.62 -20.04
CA TYR A 45 -1.53 6.44 -19.20
C TYR A 45 -2.18 5.25 -19.91
N GLU A 46 -3.36 5.41 -20.50
CA GLU A 46 -4.05 4.30 -21.20
C GLU A 46 -3.20 3.77 -22.36
N LYS A 47 -2.48 4.64 -23.05
CA LYS A 47 -1.57 4.25 -24.13
C LYS A 47 -0.41 3.39 -23.64
N TYR A 48 0.14 3.68 -22.46
CA TYR A 48 1.38 3.05 -21.96
C TYR A 48 1.20 2.27 -20.66
N ARG A 49 -0.01 2.05 -20.17
CA ARG A 49 -0.28 1.47 -18.84
C ARG A 49 0.45 0.16 -18.53
N ARG A 50 0.82 -0.61 -19.55
CA ARG A 50 1.57 -1.87 -19.41
C ARG A 50 3.09 -1.68 -19.49
N THR A 51 3.53 -0.47 -19.75
CA THR A 51 4.92 -0.12 -19.96
C THR A 51 5.36 1.07 -19.11
N PHE A 52 4.61 1.37 -18.05
CA PHE A 52 5.01 2.33 -17.04
C PHE A 52 5.67 1.63 -15.86
N TYR A 53 6.73 2.24 -15.36
CA TYR A 53 7.32 1.94 -14.06
C TYR A 53 7.39 3.20 -13.22
N MET A 54 7.42 3.03 -11.90
CA MET A 54 7.65 4.13 -10.96
C MET A 54 9.05 4.01 -10.37
N LYS A 55 9.66 5.16 -10.13
CA LYS A 55 10.98 5.29 -9.54
C LYS A 55 10.94 6.39 -8.49
N GLU A 56 11.18 6.01 -7.25
CA GLU A 56 11.26 6.94 -6.13
C GLU A 56 12.70 6.97 -5.58
N ARG A 57 13.21 8.14 -5.24
CA ARG A 57 14.53 8.26 -4.64
C ARG A 57 14.50 7.74 -3.19
N THR A 58 15.50 6.98 -2.81
CA THR A 58 15.64 6.50 -1.44
C THR A 58 16.14 7.62 -0.49
N PRO A 59 15.81 7.54 0.81
CA PRO A 59 14.94 6.56 1.44
C PRO A 59 13.46 6.79 1.13
N VAL A 60 12.76 5.74 0.74
CA VAL A 60 11.29 5.78 0.63
C VAL A 60 10.65 5.53 1.98
N GLY A 61 9.52 6.17 2.23
CA GLY A 61 8.76 5.95 3.44
C GLY A 61 8.25 4.51 3.55
N ARG A 62 8.22 3.98 4.77
CA ARG A 62 7.69 2.65 5.07
C ARG A 62 6.31 2.40 4.45
N HIS A 63 5.42 3.40 4.50
CA HIS A 63 4.11 3.33 3.88
C HIS A 63 4.19 3.11 2.35
N SER A 64 5.16 3.71 1.67
CA SER A 64 5.38 3.50 0.23
C SER A 64 5.80 2.06 -0.05
N ILE A 65 6.69 1.51 0.76
CA ILE A 65 7.19 0.14 0.61
C ILE A 65 6.04 -0.86 0.86
N SER A 66 5.33 -0.75 1.97
CA SER A 66 4.25 -1.70 2.30
C SER A 66 3.08 -1.60 1.33
N HIS A 67 2.73 -0.40 0.87
CA HIS A 67 1.68 -0.22 -0.13
C HIS A 67 2.07 -0.84 -1.48
N SER A 68 3.31 -0.66 -1.91
CA SER A 68 3.82 -1.27 -3.14
C SER A 68 3.94 -2.80 -3.01
N ALA A 69 4.41 -3.29 -1.87
CA ALA A 69 4.46 -4.72 -1.56
C ALA A 69 3.05 -5.34 -1.51
N GLY A 70 2.05 -4.62 -0.99
CA GLY A 70 0.65 -5.03 -0.97
C GLY A 70 0.08 -5.27 -2.37
N LYS A 71 0.49 -4.47 -3.34
CA LYS A 71 0.12 -4.68 -4.75
C LYS A 71 0.68 -5.98 -5.33
N LEU A 72 1.81 -6.43 -4.79
CA LEU A 72 2.45 -7.71 -5.13
C LEU A 72 2.01 -8.86 -4.22
N GLY A 73 0.98 -8.66 -3.37
CA GLY A 73 0.45 -9.68 -2.49
C GLY A 73 1.16 -9.85 -1.15
N ALA A 74 2.12 -8.98 -0.80
CA ALA A 74 2.95 -9.11 0.41
C ALA A 74 2.83 -7.93 1.39
N GLY A 75 1.76 -7.14 1.32
CA GLY A 75 1.62 -5.91 2.11
C GLY A 75 1.46 -6.14 3.60
N ILE A 76 0.75 -7.18 4.00
CA ILE A 76 0.49 -7.48 5.42
C ILE A 76 1.75 -8.02 6.08
N CYS A 77 2.47 -8.91 5.39
CA CYS A 77 3.75 -9.43 5.86
C CYS A 77 4.76 -8.32 6.15
N MET A 78 4.91 -7.39 5.24
CA MET A 78 5.81 -6.25 5.42
C MET A 78 5.44 -5.40 6.63
N THR A 79 4.15 -5.24 6.92
CA THR A 79 3.68 -4.52 8.11
C THR A 79 4.02 -5.27 9.40
N ILE A 80 3.86 -6.59 9.42
CA ILE A 80 4.10 -7.42 10.61
C ILE A 80 5.59 -7.55 10.91
N LEU A 81 6.43 -7.65 9.87
CA LEU A 81 7.88 -7.78 10.03
C LEU A 81 8.55 -6.48 10.46
N ASP A 82 7.88 -5.34 10.33
CA ASP A 82 8.41 -4.07 10.82
C ASP A 82 8.19 -3.92 12.33
N PRO A 83 9.24 -4.02 13.16
CA PRO A 83 9.10 -3.96 14.61
C PRO A 83 8.50 -2.64 15.09
N SER A 84 8.62 -1.55 14.35
CA SER A 84 8.05 -0.26 14.72
C SER A 84 6.53 -0.24 14.69
N THR A 85 5.89 -1.18 14.01
CA THR A 85 4.43 -1.33 13.96
C THR A 85 3.81 -1.43 15.35
N PHE A 86 4.53 -2.00 16.32
CA PHE A 86 4.03 -2.21 17.69
C PHE A 86 4.73 -1.35 18.75
N HIS A 87 5.63 -0.44 18.38
CA HIS A 87 6.49 0.31 19.30
C HIS A 87 6.12 1.80 19.50
N GLY A 88 4.88 2.21 19.18
CA GLY A 88 4.38 3.53 19.55
C GLY A 88 4.77 4.68 18.60
N TYR A 89 5.24 4.41 17.41
CA TYR A 89 5.38 5.41 16.35
C TYR A 89 4.00 5.81 15.78
N THR A 90 3.94 6.90 15.03
CA THR A 90 2.68 7.44 14.47
C THR A 90 1.87 6.43 13.67
N ASP A 91 2.52 5.45 13.04
CA ASP A 91 1.87 4.37 12.27
C ASP A 91 1.72 3.08 13.07
N SER A 92 1.93 3.13 14.39
CA SER A 92 1.85 1.96 15.26
C SER A 92 0.42 1.43 15.35
N LEU A 93 0.29 0.10 15.32
CA LEU A 93 -0.98 -0.59 15.61
C LEU A 93 -1.20 -0.83 17.09
N GLN A 94 -0.22 -0.58 17.94
CA GLN A 94 -0.28 -0.81 19.39
C GLN A 94 -1.51 -0.18 20.06
N PRO A 95 -1.91 1.08 19.77
CA PRO A 95 -3.10 1.68 20.35
C PRO A 95 -4.42 0.99 19.98
N TYR A 96 -4.40 0.18 18.92
CA TYR A 96 -5.57 -0.51 18.39
C TYR A 96 -5.58 -2.01 18.73
N LEU A 97 -4.60 -2.47 19.50
CA LEU A 97 -4.46 -3.87 19.89
C LEU A 97 -5.52 -4.23 20.94
N ASP A 98 -6.40 -5.18 20.62
CA ASP A 98 -7.42 -5.68 21.54
C ASP A 98 -6.90 -6.88 22.36
N GLY A 99 -6.04 -7.69 21.77
CA GLY A 99 -5.44 -8.83 22.45
C GLY A 99 -4.56 -9.70 21.58
N VAL A 100 -3.72 -10.47 22.26
CA VAL A 100 -2.85 -11.49 21.67
C VAL A 100 -3.03 -12.79 22.46
N ARG A 101 -3.19 -13.92 21.77
CA ARG A 101 -3.29 -15.23 22.42
C ARG A 101 -2.56 -16.32 21.64
N GLY A 102 -2.05 -17.31 22.35
CA GLY A 102 -1.59 -18.56 21.74
C GLY A 102 -2.77 -19.38 21.21
N ALA A 103 -2.64 -19.91 20.00
CA ALA A 103 -3.65 -20.73 19.33
C ALA A 103 -3.15 -22.17 19.08
N GLY A 104 -2.04 -22.57 19.70
CA GLY A 104 -1.50 -23.93 19.65
C GLY A 104 -0.34 -24.07 18.68
N VAL A 105 -0.19 -25.29 18.14
CA VAL A 105 0.92 -25.68 17.27
C VAL A 105 0.35 -26.32 16.01
N GLU A 106 0.79 -25.86 14.87
CA GLU A 106 0.34 -26.34 13.55
C GLU A 106 1.53 -26.47 12.58
N GLN A 107 1.30 -27.12 11.44
CA GLN A 107 2.28 -27.20 10.36
C GLN A 107 1.99 -26.10 9.33
N ALA A 108 3.02 -25.36 8.94
CA ALA A 108 2.95 -24.40 7.85
C ALA A 108 4.31 -24.30 7.13
N GLY A 109 4.31 -24.22 5.80
CA GLY A 109 5.54 -24.17 5.01
C GLY A 109 6.46 -25.39 5.20
N GLY A 110 5.90 -26.54 5.55
CA GLY A 110 6.67 -27.75 5.85
C GLY A 110 7.34 -27.77 7.24
N GLU A 111 7.04 -26.80 8.10
CA GLU A 111 7.68 -26.62 9.41
C GLU A 111 6.66 -26.59 10.55
N THR A 112 7.10 -27.00 11.74
CA THR A 112 6.31 -26.89 12.97
C THR A 112 6.32 -25.44 13.45
N CYS A 113 5.13 -24.86 13.57
CA CYS A 113 4.93 -23.46 13.94
C CYS A 113 4.14 -23.34 15.24
N ASP A 114 4.53 -22.39 16.08
CA ASP A 114 3.65 -21.85 17.11
C ASP A 114 2.67 -20.89 16.44
N VAL A 115 1.40 -21.00 16.82
CA VAL A 115 0.32 -20.19 16.24
C VAL A 115 -0.11 -19.15 17.26
N ILE A 116 -0.14 -17.89 16.82
CA ILE A 116 -0.67 -16.79 17.62
C ILE A 116 -1.81 -16.10 16.89
N GLU A 117 -2.78 -15.63 17.65
CA GLU A 117 -3.85 -14.77 17.14
C GLU A 117 -3.73 -13.37 17.75
N VAL A 118 -3.84 -12.37 16.88
CA VAL A 118 -3.82 -10.95 17.23
C VAL A 118 -5.13 -10.33 16.82
N SER A 119 -5.79 -9.63 17.73
CA SER A 119 -7.04 -8.92 17.48
C SER A 119 -6.83 -7.41 17.58
N LEU A 120 -7.40 -6.67 16.65
CA LEU A 120 -7.19 -5.24 16.48
C LEU A 120 -8.53 -4.52 16.21
N MET A 121 -8.60 -3.22 16.57
CA MET A 121 -9.68 -2.32 16.18
C MET A 121 -11.05 -2.82 16.65
N LYS A 122 -11.19 -3.18 17.92
CA LYS A 122 -12.42 -3.76 18.50
C LYS A 122 -12.89 -5.00 17.73
N TYR A 123 -11.95 -5.91 17.45
CA TYR A 123 -12.15 -7.15 16.71
C TYR A 123 -12.60 -6.98 15.24
N GLN A 124 -12.50 -5.78 14.68
CA GLN A 124 -12.77 -5.58 13.26
C GLN A 124 -11.69 -6.19 12.38
N ARG A 125 -10.47 -6.34 12.91
CA ARG A 125 -9.36 -7.00 12.21
C ARG A 125 -8.74 -8.03 13.13
N SER A 126 -8.36 -9.15 12.57
CA SER A 126 -7.58 -10.17 13.28
C SER A 126 -6.57 -10.81 12.36
N TRP A 127 -5.43 -11.16 12.94
CA TRP A 127 -4.38 -11.94 12.29
C TRP A 127 -4.22 -13.27 13.01
N LYS A 128 -4.05 -14.34 12.24
CA LYS A 128 -3.55 -15.62 12.71
C LYS A 128 -2.19 -15.84 12.06
N LEU A 129 -1.14 -15.98 12.87
CA LEU A 129 0.26 -16.06 12.46
C LEU A 129 0.82 -17.42 12.85
N TRP A 130 1.50 -18.06 11.92
CA TRP A 130 2.26 -19.28 12.11
C TRP A 130 3.74 -18.94 12.12
N LEU A 131 4.36 -19.00 13.30
CA LEU A 131 5.77 -18.69 13.53
C LEU A 131 6.57 -19.99 13.66
N ALA A 132 7.52 -20.21 12.76
CA ALA A 132 8.34 -21.41 12.81
C ALA A 132 9.16 -21.46 14.09
N ARG A 133 9.16 -22.61 14.78
CA ARG A 133 9.87 -22.77 16.06
C ARG A 133 11.39 -22.63 15.96
N LYS A 134 11.94 -22.89 14.77
CA LYS A 134 13.39 -22.86 14.56
C LYS A 134 13.97 -21.43 14.52
N ASP A 135 13.18 -20.45 14.08
CA ASP A 135 13.69 -19.10 13.81
C ASP A 135 12.71 -17.99 14.21
N HIS A 136 11.51 -18.35 14.65
CA HIS A 136 10.42 -17.46 15.05
C HIS A 136 9.92 -16.51 13.93
N LEU A 137 10.27 -16.81 12.68
CA LEU A 137 9.78 -16.06 11.53
C LEU A 137 8.45 -16.65 11.01
N PRO A 138 7.59 -15.82 10.43
CA PRO A 138 6.31 -16.28 9.90
C PRO A 138 6.49 -17.22 8.70
N ARG A 139 5.62 -18.23 8.64
CA ARG A 139 5.46 -19.16 7.52
C ARG A 139 4.09 -19.02 6.88
N LYS A 140 3.12 -18.51 7.64
CA LYS A 140 1.77 -18.22 7.14
C LYS A 140 1.15 -17.11 7.96
N LEU A 141 0.35 -16.31 7.30
CA LEU A 141 -0.50 -15.31 7.88
C LEU A 141 -1.90 -15.43 7.28
N ALA A 142 -2.92 -15.41 8.11
CA ALA A 142 -4.30 -15.20 7.70
C ALA A 142 -4.82 -13.91 8.34
N GLU A 143 -5.20 -12.93 7.53
CA GLU A 143 -5.85 -11.72 7.98
C GLU A 143 -7.36 -11.82 7.74
N THR A 144 -8.16 -11.52 8.75
CA THR A 144 -9.61 -11.37 8.59
C THR A 144 -10.02 -9.95 8.93
N VAL A 145 -10.69 -9.29 7.98
CA VAL A 145 -11.27 -7.96 8.15
C VAL A 145 -12.79 -8.08 8.19
N ARG A 146 -13.42 -7.46 9.19
CA ARG A 146 -14.87 -7.54 9.48
C ARG A 146 -15.46 -6.13 9.50
N VAL A 147 -15.67 -5.53 8.34
CA VAL A 147 -16.33 -4.21 8.24
C VAL A 147 -17.80 -4.37 7.86
N SER A 148 -18.08 -4.84 6.65
CA SER A 148 -19.46 -5.13 6.19
C SER A 148 -19.76 -6.62 6.21
N TYR A 149 -18.79 -7.41 5.79
CA TYR A 149 -18.79 -8.88 5.85
C TYR A 149 -17.34 -9.34 6.04
N PRO A 150 -17.11 -10.53 6.62
CA PRO A 150 -15.76 -10.99 6.85
C PRO A 150 -15.07 -11.34 5.51
N ILE A 151 -13.90 -10.76 5.31
CA ILE A 151 -12.98 -11.09 4.22
C ILE A 151 -11.72 -11.65 4.85
N THR A 152 -11.29 -12.83 4.41
CA THR A 152 -10.03 -13.43 4.85
C THR A 152 -9.06 -13.48 3.67
N SER A 153 -7.85 -12.98 3.89
CA SER A 153 -6.73 -13.07 2.98
C SER A 153 -5.62 -13.90 3.64
N GLU A 154 -4.96 -14.73 2.87
CA GLU A 154 -3.85 -15.57 3.36
C GLU A 154 -2.59 -15.29 2.56
N GLU A 155 -1.45 -15.23 3.28
CA GLU A 155 -0.10 -15.21 2.72
C GLU A 155 0.66 -16.40 3.29
N SER A 156 1.43 -17.09 2.45
CA SER A 156 2.27 -18.23 2.86
C SER A 156 3.67 -18.06 2.29
N TRP A 157 4.66 -18.47 3.09
CA TRP A 157 6.08 -18.36 2.73
C TRP A 157 6.74 -19.73 2.86
N SER A 158 7.40 -20.15 1.78
CA SER A 158 8.26 -21.34 1.73
C SER A 158 9.70 -20.93 1.47
N ASP A 159 10.61 -21.86 1.70
CA ASP A 159 12.04 -21.71 1.36
C ASP A 159 12.70 -20.46 2.01
N VAL A 160 12.25 -20.14 3.21
CA VAL A 160 12.76 -18.97 3.95
C VAL A 160 14.21 -19.20 4.34
N THR A 161 15.09 -18.35 3.86
CA THR A 161 16.52 -18.35 4.17
C THR A 161 16.89 -17.10 4.95
N ILE A 162 17.60 -17.27 6.06
CA ILE A 162 17.99 -16.20 6.97
C ILE A 162 19.46 -15.89 6.76
N ASN A 163 19.81 -14.60 6.73
CA ASN A 163 21.20 -14.13 6.60
C ASN A 163 21.92 -14.74 5.38
N ALA A 164 21.18 -15.03 4.32
CA ALA A 164 21.80 -15.44 3.07
C ALA A 164 22.64 -14.28 2.49
N ASP A 165 23.76 -14.65 1.91
CA ASP A 165 24.51 -13.72 1.08
C ASP A 165 23.72 -13.51 -0.23
N ILE A 166 23.17 -12.30 -0.39
CA ILE A 166 22.35 -11.95 -1.57
C ILE A 166 23.25 -11.18 -2.54
N PRO A 167 23.52 -11.71 -3.74
CA PRO A 167 24.32 -11.02 -4.72
C PRO A 167 23.76 -9.64 -5.09
N ASN A 168 24.63 -8.66 -5.29
CA ASN A 168 24.22 -7.28 -5.58
C ASN A 168 23.36 -7.12 -6.83
N ASP A 169 23.52 -7.99 -7.82
CA ASP A 169 22.73 -8.02 -9.05
C ASP A 169 21.23 -8.29 -8.80
N ARG A 170 20.89 -8.90 -7.66
CA ARG A 170 19.48 -9.09 -7.23
C ARG A 170 18.80 -7.78 -6.85
N PHE A 171 19.54 -6.74 -6.59
CA PHE A 171 19.04 -5.41 -6.24
C PHE A 171 19.09 -4.43 -7.42
N VAL A 172 19.44 -4.92 -8.60
CA VAL A 172 19.49 -4.11 -9.83
C VAL A 172 18.30 -4.47 -10.71
N TRP A 173 17.57 -3.44 -11.13
CA TRP A 173 16.52 -3.59 -12.13
C TRP A 173 16.63 -2.48 -13.17
N SER A 174 16.46 -2.83 -14.42
CA SER A 174 16.42 -1.89 -15.54
C SER A 174 15.12 -2.06 -16.30
N ALA A 175 14.45 -0.94 -16.54
CA ALA A 175 13.24 -0.97 -17.35
C ALA A 175 13.56 -1.45 -18.78
N PRO A 176 12.69 -2.28 -19.39
CA PRO A 176 12.80 -2.59 -20.80
C PRO A 176 12.86 -1.33 -21.67
N PRO A 177 13.49 -1.39 -22.87
CA PRO A 177 13.80 -0.20 -23.67
C PRO A 177 12.60 0.69 -24.03
N ASP A 178 11.43 0.11 -24.18
CA ASP A 178 10.22 0.84 -24.60
C ASP A 178 9.35 1.30 -23.39
N TRP A 179 9.84 1.08 -22.17
CA TRP A 179 9.07 1.46 -20.98
C TRP A 179 9.35 2.90 -20.60
N LYS A 180 8.31 3.55 -20.02
CA LYS A 180 8.37 4.94 -19.57
C LYS A 180 8.33 5.06 -18.06
N GLU A 181 9.13 5.95 -17.55
CA GLU A 181 9.02 6.36 -16.15
C GLU A 181 7.73 7.14 -15.95
N TRP A 182 6.90 6.66 -15.02
CA TRP A 182 5.79 7.44 -14.52
C TRP A 182 6.33 8.53 -13.60
N ARG A 183 6.12 9.75 -13.97
CA ARG A 183 6.38 10.91 -13.11
C ARG A 183 5.07 11.55 -12.72
N MET A 184 4.94 11.89 -11.44
CA MET A 184 3.78 12.62 -10.97
C MET A 184 3.69 13.93 -11.75
N PRO A 185 2.53 14.23 -12.37
CA PRO A 185 2.32 15.53 -12.99
C PRO A 185 2.53 16.67 -12.00
N ASP A 186 3.02 17.80 -12.46
CA ASP A 186 3.12 18.96 -11.60
C ASP A 186 1.73 19.33 -11.08
N ILE A 187 1.59 19.34 -9.76
CA ILE A 187 0.33 19.68 -9.09
C ILE A 187 -0.16 21.06 -9.55
N GLU A 188 0.75 21.99 -9.76
CA GLU A 188 0.43 23.35 -10.19
C GLU A 188 -0.22 23.40 -11.58
N GLU A 189 0.09 22.46 -12.47
CA GLU A 189 -0.58 22.39 -13.78
C GLU A 189 -2.08 22.09 -13.67
N GLY A 190 -2.49 21.36 -12.62
CA GLY A 190 -3.89 21.00 -12.36
C GLY A 190 -4.66 22.00 -11.49
N LEU A 191 -3.97 22.94 -10.87
CA LEU A 191 -4.59 23.93 -10.00
C LEU A 191 -5.13 25.14 -10.79
N LEU A 192 -6.12 25.78 -10.20
CA LEU A 192 -6.56 27.09 -10.67
C LEU A 192 -5.43 28.10 -10.49
N LYS A 193 -5.13 28.83 -11.53
CA LYS A 193 -4.11 29.91 -11.44
C LYS A 193 -4.58 31.00 -10.49
N PRO A 194 -3.68 31.68 -9.77
CA PRO A 194 -4.02 32.83 -8.96
C PRO A 194 -4.86 33.86 -9.75
N GLY A 195 -5.92 34.39 -9.15
CA GLY A 195 -6.86 35.29 -9.77
C GLY A 195 -7.96 34.63 -10.59
N THR A 196 -7.93 33.30 -10.81
CA THR A 196 -9.03 32.60 -11.46
C THR A 196 -10.17 32.43 -10.48
N LEU A 197 -11.40 32.67 -10.95
CA LEU A 197 -12.60 32.47 -10.14
C LEU A 197 -12.76 30.98 -9.86
N ALA A 198 -12.78 30.62 -8.57
CA ALA A 198 -13.01 29.24 -8.16
C ALA A 198 -14.43 28.79 -8.55
N PRO A 199 -14.60 27.56 -9.05
CA PRO A 199 -15.92 26.97 -9.29
C PRO A 199 -16.76 27.02 -8.00
N ASP A 200 -18.02 27.40 -8.11
CA ASP A 200 -18.93 27.39 -6.97
C ASP A 200 -19.31 25.95 -6.61
N PHE A 201 -19.63 25.73 -5.36
CA PHE A 201 -20.23 24.50 -4.88
C PHE A 201 -21.50 24.82 -4.10
N ASP A 202 -22.39 23.86 -3.99
CA ASP A 202 -23.60 23.91 -3.21
C ASP A 202 -23.72 22.62 -2.39
N LEU A 203 -23.37 22.67 -1.11
CA LEU A 203 -23.28 21.51 -0.24
C LEU A 203 -24.34 21.55 0.87
N ALA A 204 -24.92 20.39 1.16
CA ALA A 204 -25.77 20.22 2.32
C ALA A 204 -24.92 20.12 3.59
N LEU A 205 -25.30 20.84 4.63
CA LEU A 205 -24.75 20.72 5.97
C LEU A 205 -25.46 19.64 6.78
N THR A 206 -24.89 19.27 7.92
CA THR A 206 -25.43 18.23 8.81
C THR A 206 -26.76 18.64 9.46
N ASP A 207 -27.04 19.92 9.53
CA ASP A 207 -28.30 20.49 10.03
C ASP A 207 -29.40 20.62 8.95
N GLY A 208 -29.13 20.15 7.72
CA GLY A 208 -30.03 20.23 6.58
C GLY A 208 -29.99 21.55 5.82
N SER A 209 -29.28 22.55 6.30
CA SER A 209 -29.07 23.80 5.56
C SER A 209 -28.09 23.61 4.41
N ARG A 210 -27.94 24.61 3.55
CA ARG A 210 -27.02 24.56 2.40
C ARG A 210 -26.02 25.70 2.45
N VAL A 211 -24.82 25.42 1.99
CA VAL A 211 -23.72 26.37 1.90
C VAL A 211 -23.15 26.42 0.47
N LYS A 212 -22.93 27.62 -0.03
CA LYS A 212 -22.28 27.87 -1.32
C LYS A 212 -20.97 28.60 -1.09
N LEU A 213 -19.95 28.33 -1.92
CA LEU A 213 -18.70 29.09 -1.88
C LEU A 213 -18.95 30.59 -2.13
N SER A 214 -19.88 30.91 -3.01
CA SER A 214 -20.27 32.28 -3.32
C SER A 214 -20.77 33.08 -2.11
N ASN A 215 -21.29 32.45 -1.06
CA ASN A 215 -21.74 33.11 0.17
C ASN A 215 -20.58 33.72 0.98
N PHE A 216 -19.34 33.33 0.69
CA PHE A 216 -18.13 33.78 1.39
C PHE A 216 -17.32 34.81 0.58
N ARG A 217 -17.93 35.47 -0.42
CA ARG A 217 -17.26 36.50 -1.19
C ARG A 217 -16.69 37.60 -0.29
N GLY A 218 -15.42 37.97 -0.53
CA GLY A 218 -14.70 38.94 0.29
C GLY A 218 -14.07 38.38 1.56
N GLN A 219 -14.20 37.05 1.81
CA GLN A 219 -13.56 36.36 2.91
C GLN A 219 -12.48 35.40 2.42
N ILE A 220 -11.53 35.08 3.30
CA ILE A 220 -10.56 34.00 3.06
C ILE A 220 -11.23 32.69 3.43
N VAL A 221 -11.31 31.75 2.48
CA VAL A 221 -11.91 30.43 2.68
C VAL A 221 -10.83 29.36 2.60
N TRP A 222 -10.69 28.59 3.67
CA TRP A 222 -9.84 27.39 3.68
C TRP A 222 -10.73 26.16 3.50
N LEU A 223 -10.56 25.44 2.40
CA LEU A 223 -11.26 24.20 2.10
C LEU A 223 -10.39 23.00 2.48
N ASN A 224 -10.90 22.12 3.31
CA ASN A 224 -10.28 20.85 3.61
C ASN A 224 -11.23 19.71 3.24
N LYS A 225 -10.73 18.76 2.45
CA LYS A 225 -11.47 17.56 2.07
C LYS A 225 -10.82 16.35 2.74
N TRP A 226 -11.58 15.66 3.56
CA TRP A 226 -11.16 14.39 4.15
C TRP A 226 -12.12 13.28 3.79
N ARG A 227 -11.66 12.06 3.94
CA ARG A 227 -12.46 10.84 3.76
C ARG A 227 -12.43 10.08 5.08
N CYS A 228 -13.60 9.74 5.61
CA CYS A 228 -13.70 8.71 6.64
C CYS A 228 -13.41 7.37 5.98
N GLY A 229 -12.33 6.69 6.43
CA GLY A 229 -11.90 5.39 5.92
C GLY A 229 -12.80 4.26 6.39
#